data_f6c225bb13d9f6067dadcd4063962dbc
#
_entry.id   f6c225bb13d9f6067dadcd4063962dbc
#
_cell.length_a   1.000
_cell.length_b   1.000
_cell.length_c   1.000
_cell.angle_alpha   90.00
_cell.angle_beta   90.00
_cell.angle_gamma   90.00
#
_symmetry.space_group_name_H-M   'P 1'
#
loop_
_entity.id
_entity.type
_entity.pdbx_description
1 polymer ?
#
loop_
_entity_poly.entity_id
_entity_poly.type
_entity_poly.pdbx_seq_one_letter_code
_entity_poly.pdbx_strand_id
1 'polypeptide(L)'
;PDSFATHALGFGAISGFLTDDAANYKPYGFAYAERYRDDDGTGYKATFYPSVQATTPSDTAEADEESPTGKEYEHTATVTTGDFTLGDKKRLFVKFKVSDKDLATGTSGPALAFKKLFTDLKPLTSTDIKA
;
A
#
# COMPACT_ATOMS: atom_id res chain seq x y z
N PRO A 1 12.75 7.58 2.74
CA PRO A 1 13.82 6.77 2.17
C PRO A 1 13.91 6.91 0.66
N ASP A 2 15.13 6.84 0.15
CA ASP A 2 15.43 7.06 -1.27
C ASP A 2 14.71 6.07 -2.19
N SER A 3 14.52 4.84 -1.74
CA SER A 3 13.78 3.83 -2.50
C SER A 3 12.32 4.21 -2.72
N PHE A 4 11.67 4.79 -1.74
CA PHE A 4 10.30 5.26 -1.89
C PHE A 4 10.25 6.44 -2.87
N ALA A 5 11.16 7.40 -2.75
CA ALA A 5 11.24 8.53 -3.66
C ALA A 5 11.45 8.09 -5.10
N THR A 6 12.34 7.13 -5.32
CA THR A 6 12.65 6.63 -6.66
C THR A 6 11.49 5.82 -7.26
N HIS A 7 10.86 4.94 -6.48
CA HIS A 7 9.85 4.02 -7.01
C HIS A 7 8.43 4.62 -7.03
N ALA A 8 8.06 5.35 -6.00
CA ALA A 8 6.70 5.87 -5.86
C ALA A 8 6.56 7.30 -6.34
N LEU A 9 7.52 8.17 -6.03
CA LEU A 9 7.48 9.57 -6.41
C LEU A 9 8.10 9.84 -7.78
N GLY A 10 8.76 8.86 -8.36
CA GLY A 10 9.36 8.99 -9.69
C GLY A 10 10.62 9.85 -9.73
N PHE A 11 11.29 10.03 -8.61
CA PHE A 11 12.54 10.78 -8.57
C PHE A 11 13.66 10.00 -9.25
N GLY A 12 14.45 10.70 -10.06
CA GLY A 12 15.64 10.14 -10.65
C GLY A 12 16.85 10.36 -9.76
N ALA A 13 17.81 9.44 -9.81
CA ALA A 13 19.10 9.58 -9.13
C ALA A 13 20.21 9.78 -10.13
N ILE A 14 20.92 10.89 -10.03
CA ILE A 14 22.07 11.22 -10.88
C ILE A 14 23.26 11.54 -9.98
N SER A 15 24.29 10.72 -10.03
CA SER A 15 25.54 10.94 -9.30
C SER A 15 25.35 11.18 -7.79
N GLY A 16 24.43 10.48 -7.17
CA GLY A 16 24.10 10.63 -5.75
C GLY A 16 23.10 11.73 -5.42
N PHE A 17 22.59 12.44 -6.41
CA PHE A 17 21.54 13.45 -6.22
C PHE A 17 20.20 12.91 -6.65
N LEU A 18 19.16 13.22 -5.84
CA LEU A 18 17.78 12.94 -6.22
C LEU A 18 17.22 14.15 -6.99
N THR A 19 16.61 13.88 -8.12
CA THR A 19 15.93 14.89 -8.92
C THR A 19 14.50 14.43 -9.19
N ASP A 20 13.60 15.36 -9.48
CA ASP A 20 12.30 14.99 -9.96
C ASP A 20 12.40 14.47 -11.40
N ASP A 21 11.59 13.47 -11.70
CA ASP A 21 11.44 12.94 -13.04
C ASP A 21 9.96 12.64 -13.26
N ALA A 22 9.24 13.68 -13.67
CA ALA A 22 7.78 13.59 -13.82
C ALA A 22 7.36 12.50 -14.82
N ALA A 23 8.22 12.12 -15.74
CA ALA A 23 7.93 11.05 -16.70
C ALA A 23 7.93 9.66 -16.04
N ASN A 24 8.53 9.52 -14.87
CA ASN A 24 8.65 8.24 -14.15
C ASN A 24 7.68 8.10 -12.98
N TYR A 25 6.72 8.99 -12.83
CA TYR A 25 5.65 8.80 -11.85
C TYR A 25 4.86 7.55 -12.22
N LYS A 26 4.88 6.57 -11.32
CA LYS A 26 4.19 5.31 -11.54
C LYS A 26 3.20 5.04 -10.42
N PRO A 27 1.97 4.64 -10.74
CA PRO A 27 1.06 4.13 -9.74
C PRO A 27 1.63 2.87 -9.09
N TYR A 28 1.29 2.65 -7.83
CA TYR A 28 1.69 1.46 -7.09
C TYR A 28 0.50 0.91 -6.32
N GLY A 29 0.59 -0.34 -5.90
CA GLY A 29 -0.39 -0.94 -5.02
C GLY A 29 -0.08 -0.61 -3.56
N PHE A 30 -1.13 -0.44 -2.77
CA PHE A 30 -1.00 -0.17 -1.35
C PHE A 30 -1.96 -1.04 -0.57
N ALA A 31 -1.49 -1.66 0.49
CA ALA A 31 -2.32 -2.48 1.36
C ALA A 31 -1.99 -2.23 2.82
N TYR A 32 -3.00 -2.32 3.65
CA TYR A 32 -2.82 -2.30 5.09
C TYR A 32 -3.82 -3.24 5.75
N ALA A 33 -3.54 -3.62 6.98
CA ALA A 33 -4.43 -4.47 7.76
C ALA A 33 -4.54 -3.95 9.18
N GLU A 34 -5.75 -4.09 9.73
CA GLU A 34 -6.05 -3.73 11.11
C GLU A 34 -6.40 -5.00 11.89
N ARG A 35 -5.90 -5.09 13.09
CA ARG A 35 -6.26 -6.16 13.99
C ARG A 35 -7.69 -5.94 14.51
N TYR A 36 -8.51 -6.98 14.49
CA TYR A 36 -9.83 -6.94 15.08
C TYR A 36 -10.02 -8.01 16.14
N ARG A 37 -10.97 -7.76 17.02
CA ARG A 37 -11.45 -8.73 18.01
C ARG A 37 -12.95 -8.57 18.13
N ASP A 38 -13.66 -9.66 17.95
CA ASP A 38 -15.12 -9.71 18.10
C ASP A 38 -15.54 -11.00 18.80
N ASP A 39 -16.86 -11.23 18.91
CA ASP A 39 -17.42 -12.40 19.59
C ASP A 39 -17.04 -13.72 18.88
N ASP A 40 -16.72 -13.67 17.60
CA ASP A 40 -16.33 -14.85 16.81
C ASP A 40 -14.84 -15.12 16.82
N GLY A 41 -14.04 -14.25 17.43
CA GLY A 41 -12.61 -14.42 17.55
C GLY A 41 -11.80 -13.20 17.16
N THR A 42 -10.56 -13.43 16.79
CA THR A 42 -9.60 -12.41 16.40
C THR A 42 -9.08 -12.64 14.97
N GLY A 43 -8.59 -11.60 14.35
CA GLY A 43 -8.05 -11.68 13.01
C GLY A 43 -7.67 -10.32 12.48
N TYR A 44 -7.74 -10.17 11.15
CA TYR A 44 -7.38 -8.95 10.46
C TYR A 44 -8.46 -8.52 9.48
N LYS A 45 -8.67 -7.20 9.41
CA LYS A 45 -9.40 -6.57 8.32
C LYS A 45 -8.39 -5.92 7.40
N ALA A 46 -8.31 -6.39 6.18
CA ALA A 46 -7.33 -5.93 5.20
C ALA A 46 -7.99 -5.06 4.14
N THR A 47 -7.26 -4.07 3.68
CA THR A 47 -7.66 -3.21 2.58
C THR A 47 -6.53 -3.16 1.57
N PHE A 48 -6.86 -3.36 0.30
CA PHE A 48 -5.91 -3.28 -0.81
C PHE A 48 -6.41 -2.27 -1.84
N TYR A 49 -5.55 -1.31 -2.16
CA TYR A 49 -5.76 -0.36 -3.24
C TYR A 49 -4.86 -0.76 -4.41
N PRO A 50 -5.42 -1.24 -5.52
CA PRO A 50 -4.62 -1.71 -6.66
C PRO A 50 -3.76 -0.64 -7.29
N SER A 51 -4.22 0.60 -7.28
CA SER A 51 -3.51 1.70 -7.92
C SER A 51 -3.63 2.97 -7.11
N VAL A 52 -2.52 3.45 -6.60
CA VAL A 52 -2.43 4.76 -5.95
C VAL A 52 -1.30 5.55 -6.59
N GLN A 53 -1.51 6.85 -6.72
CA GLN A 53 -0.52 7.78 -7.23
C GLN A 53 -0.04 8.67 -6.09
N ALA A 54 1.22 8.55 -5.73
CA ALA A 54 1.80 9.40 -4.70
C ALA A 54 1.90 10.84 -5.18
N THR A 55 1.61 11.77 -4.30
CA THR A 55 1.86 13.19 -4.53
C THR A 55 3.21 13.55 -3.92
N THR A 56 3.95 14.42 -4.62
CA THR A 56 5.23 14.91 -4.10
C THR A 56 4.95 15.79 -2.88
N PRO A 57 5.48 15.44 -1.70
CA PRO A 57 5.31 16.29 -0.53
C PRO A 57 6.05 17.60 -0.71
N SER A 58 5.47 18.68 -0.21
CA SER A 58 6.18 19.96 -0.15
C SER A 58 7.19 19.91 0.99
N ASP A 59 8.44 20.24 0.68
CA ASP A 59 9.48 20.38 1.70
C ASP A 59 9.35 21.74 2.35
N THR A 60 9.15 21.76 3.66
CA THR A 60 9.27 22.96 4.45
C THR A 60 10.56 22.87 5.25
N ALA A 61 11.44 23.86 5.07
CA ALA A 61 12.60 23.98 5.92
C ALA A 61 12.17 24.53 7.28
N GLU A 62 12.46 23.79 8.35
CA GLU A 62 12.24 24.24 9.71
C GLU A 62 13.56 24.74 10.30
N ALA A 63 13.47 25.77 11.15
CA ALA A 63 14.64 26.24 11.88
C ALA A 63 15.11 25.18 12.87
N ASP A 64 16.42 25.12 13.08
CA ASP A 64 16.99 24.20 14.07
C ASP A 64 16.43 24.49 15.46
N GLU A 65 15.96 23.42 16.12
CA GLU A 65 15.49 23.49 17.49
C GLU A 65 16.60 23.05 18.45
N GLU A 66 16.59 23.61 19.66
CA GLU A 66 17.53 23.20 20.71
C GLU A 66 17.39 21.74 21.11
N SER A 67 16.21 21.18 20.95
CA SER A 67 15.93 19.76 21.21
C SER A 67 15.34 19.11 19.96
N PRO A 68 16.19 18.55 19.11
CA PRO A 68 15.67 17.90 17.89
C PRO A 68 14.79 16.70 18.27
N THR A 69 13.54 16.76 17.85
CA THR A 69 12.59 15.64 17.94
C THR A 69 12.60 14.89 16.63
N GLY A 70 12.24 13.61 16.67
CA GLY A 70 12.11 12.80 15.45
C GLY A 70 11.13 13.45 14.47
N LYS A 71 11.49 13.44 13.20
CA LYS A 71 10.62 13.95 12.14
C LYS A 71 9.57 12.91 11.76
N GLU A 72 8.32 13.36 11.69
CA GLU A 72 7.26 12.60 11.03
C GLU A 72 7.24 12.95 9.55
N TYR A 73 7.15 11.92 8.71
CA TYR A 73 6.99 12.09 7.27
C TYR A 73 5.57 11.71 6.88
N GLU A 74 4.84 12.66 6.34
CA GLU A 74 3.52 12.40 5.77
C GLU A 74 3.64 12.25 4.26
N HIS A 75 3.05 11.17 3.76
CA HIS A 75 2.92 10.95 2.33
C HIS A 75 1.44 10.83 1.99
N THR A 76 1.02 11.61 1.02
CA THR A 76 -0.36 11.54 0.51
C THR A 76 -0.35 10.89 -0.86
N ALA A 77 -1.42 10.18 -1.14
CA ALA A 77 -1.58 9.54 -2.43
C ALA A 77 -3.05 9.59 -2.85
N THR A 78 -3.27 9.67 -4.14
CA THR A 78 -4.62 9.63 -4.73
C THR A 78 -4.90 8.22 -5.22
N VAL A 79 -6.04 7.67 -4.81
CA VAL A 79 -6.50 6.37 -5.31
C VAL A 79 -7.04 6.53 -6.73
N THR A 80 -6.54 5.71 -7.62
CA THR A 80 -6.97 5.69 -9.03
C THR A 80 -7.54 4.31 -9.38
N THR A 81 -8.32 4.24 -10.44
CA THR A 81 -8.93 2.98 -10.87
C THR A 81 -7.91 1.98 -11.44
N GLY A 82 -6.83 2.47 -12.04
CA GLY A 82 -5.86 1.58 -12.70
C GLY A 82 -6.53 0.60 -13.65
N ASP A 83 -5.93 -0.57 -13.80
CA ASP A 83 -6.45 -1.65 -14.68
C ASP A 83 -7.09 -2.81 -13.90
N PHE A 84 -7.25 -2.65 -12.59
CA PHE A 84 -7.83 -3.71 -11.78
C PHE A 84 -9.34 -3.79 -11.98
N THR A 85 -9.80 -4.89 -12.54
CA THR A 85 -11.23 -5.15 -12.78
C THR A 85 -11.69 -6.37 -11.99
N LEU A 86 -12.90 -6.28 -11.46
CA LEU A 86 -13.55 -7.38 -10.77
C LEU A 86 -15.04 -7.35 -11.11
N GLY A 87 -15.54 -8.44 -11.67
CA GLY A 87 -16.93 -8.50 -12.12
C GLY A 87 -17.21 -7.50 -13.25
N ASP A 88 -16.31 -7.39 -14.22
CA ASP A 88 -16.39 -6.50 -15.39
C ASP A 88 -16.39 -5.01 -15.08
N LYS A 89 -16.09 -4.62 -13.85
CA LYS A 89 -15.98 -3.21 -13.45
C LYS A 89 -14.61 -2.93 -12.88
N LYS A 90 -14.09 -1.75 -13.15
CA LYS A 90 -12.88 -1.25 -12.50
C LYS A 90 -13.17 -0.96 -11.04
N ARG A 91 -12.30 -1.42 -10.15
CA ARG A 91 -12.47 -1.27 -8.70
C ARG A 91 -11.34 -0.44 -8.12
N LEU A 92 -11.70 0.43 -7.18
CA LEU A 92 -10.73 1.27 -6.47
C LEU A 92 -10.05 0.53 -5.34
N PHE A 93 -10.75 -0.41 -4.71
CA PHE A 93 -10.22 -1.12 -3.55
C PHE A 93 -10.88 -2.48 -3.39
N VAL A 94 -10.21 -3.32 -2.61
CA VAL A 94 -10.73 -4.60 -2.13
C VAL A 94 -10.56 -4.63 -0.62
N LYS A 95 -11.63 -4.95 0.10
CA LYS A 95 -11.60 -5.15 1.54
C LYS A 95 -12.01 -6.56 1.87
N PHE A 96 -11.31 -7.16 2.82
CA PHE A 96 -11.66 -8.49 3.28
C PHE A 96 -11.29 -8.70 4.74
N LYS A 97 -11.92 -9.68 5.35
CA LYS A 97 -11.72 -10.06 6.74
C LYS A 97 -11.17 -11.48 6.78
N VAL A 98 -10.16 -11.72 7.58
CA VAL A 98 -9.58 -13.04 7.74
C VAL A 98 -9.36 -13.32 9.23
N SER A 99 -9.81 -14.47 9.71
CA SER A 99 -9.61 -14.87 11.10
C SER A 99 -8.24 -15.50 11.30
N ASP A 100 -7.75 -15.49 12.54
CA ASP A 100 -6.51 -16.19 12.90
C ASP A 100 -6.61 -17.67 12.61
N LYS A 101 -7.79 -18.25 12.80
CA LYS A 101 -8.06 -19.65 12.49
C LYS A 101 -7.90 -19.95 10.99
N ASP A 102 -8.42 -19.08 10.13
CA ASP A 102 -8.26 -19.22 8.68
C ASP A 102 -6.80 -19.05 8.26
N LEU A 103 -6.09 -18.12 8.88
CA LEU A 103 -4.65 -17.94 8.61
C LEU A 103 -3.85 -19.19 9.01
N ALA A 104 -4.22 -19.85 10.10
CA ALA A 104 -3.54 -21.04 10.55
C ALA A 104 -3.72 -22.22 9.56
N THR A 105 -4.90 -22.35 8.96
CA THR A 105 -5.14 -23.36 7.93
C THR A 105 -4.58 -22.95 6.56
N GLY A 106 -4.60 -21.65 6.26
CA GLY A 106 -3.99 -21.09 5.06
C GLY A 106 -4.64 -21.48 3.73
N THR A 107 -5.88 -21.94 3.74
CA THR A 107 -6.54 -22.51 2.54
C THR A 107 -7.71 -21.68 2.04
N SER A 108 -8.30 -20.81 2.86
CA SER A 108 -9.41 -19.96 2.42
C SER A 108 -8.93 -18.87 1.46
N GLY A 109 -9.83 -18.35 0.62
CA GLY A 109 -9.54 -17.24 -0.28
C GLY A 109 -8.96 -16.02 0.44
N PRO A 110 -9.59 -15.54 1.54
CA PRO A 110 -9.03 -14.44 2.34
C PRO A 110 -7.65 -14.75 2.94
N ALA A 111 -7.40 -15.97 3.40
CA ALA A 111 -6.10 -16.36 3.96
C ALA A 111 -5.00 -16.34 2.90
N LEU A 112 -5.28 -16.84 1.72
CA LEU A 112 -4.34 -16.82 0.59
C LEU A 112 -4.08 -15.38 0.12
N ALA A 113 -5.12 -14.55 0.05
CA ALA A 113 -4.97 -13.13 -0.30
C ALA A 113 -4.12 -12.37 0.73
N PHE A 114 -4.35 -12.61 1.99
CA PHE A 114 -3.57 -12.00 3.07
C PHE A 114 -2.10 -12.38 2.98
N LYS A 115 -1.81 -13.65 2.77
CA LYS A 115 -0.44 -14.14 2.59
C LYS A 115 0.22 -13.48 1.39
N LYS A 116 -0.47 -13.39 0.27
CA LYS A 116 0.07 -12.77 -0.94
C LYS A 116 0.44 -11.32 -0.72
N LEU A 117 -0.42 -10.54 -0.04
CA LEU A 117 -0.18 -9.12 0.21
C LEU A 117 0.92 -8.88 1.25
N PHE A 118 0.88 -9.59 2.37
CA PHE A 118 1.69 -9.23 3.55
C PHE A 118 2.89 -10.14 3.80
N THR A 119 2.92 -11.32 3.23
CA THR A 119 4.07 -12.23 3.30
C THR A 119 4.86 -12.22 2.01
N ASP A 120 4.20 -12.43 0.89
CA ASP A 120 4.85 -12.47 -0.42
C ASP A 120 5.08 -11.09 -1.02
N LEU A 121 4.43 -10.06 -0.47
CA LEU A 121 4.52 -8.66 -0.91
C LEU A 121 4.21 -8.50 -2.40
N LYS A 122 3.14 -9.14 -2.84
CA LYS A 122 2.68 -9.10 -4.23
C LYS A 122 1.27 -8.52 -4.30
N PRO A 123 0.95 -7.78 -5.36
CA PRO A 123 -0.40 -7.27 -5.53
C PRO A 123 -1.39 -8.39 -5.83
N LEU A 124 -2.63 -8.19 -5.38
CA LEU A 124 -3.72 -9.08 -5.75
C LEU A 124 -4.12 -8.84 -7.20
N THR A 125 -4.51 -9.91 -7.85
CA THR A 125 -5.10 -9.87 -9.20
C THR A 125 -6.57 -10.28 -9.13
N SER A 126 -7.30 -10.06 -10.20
CA SER A 126 -8.72 -10.45 -10.26
C SER A 126 -8.92 -11.96 -10.06
N THR A 127 -7.91 -12.76 -10.40
CA THR A 127 -7.98 -14.22 -10.21
C THR A 127 -7.77 -14.66 -8.77
N ASP A 128 -7.16 -13.83 -7.95
CA ASP A 128 -6.97 -14.12 -6.51
C ASP A 128 -8.26 -13.94 -5.71
N ILE A 129 -9.20 -13.18 -6.24
CA ILE A 129 -10.45 -12.87 -5.57
C ILE A 129 -11.54 -13.75 -6.17
N LYS A 130 -11.83 -14.81 -5.47
CA LYS A 130 -12.87 -15.75 -5.87
C LYS A 130 -14.15 -15.48 -5.11
N ALA A 131 -15.22 -15.42 -5.83
CA ALA A 131 -16.55 -15.31 -5.25
C ALA A 131 -16.88 -16.54 -4.38
#